data_83fecdd044414d16c25c253fa8960cdd
#
_entry.id   83fecdd044414d16c25c253fa8960cdd
#
_cell.length_a   1.000
_cell.length_b   1.000
_cell.length_c   1.000
_cell.angle_alpha   90.00
_cell.angle_beta   90.00
_cell.angle_gamma   90.00
#
_symmetry.space_group_name_H-M   'P 1'
#
loop_
_entity.id
_entity.type
_entity.pdbx_description
1 polymer ?
#
loop_
_entity_poly.entity_id
_entity_poly.type
_entity_poly.pdbx_seq_one_letter_code
_entity_poly.pdbx_strand_id
1 'polypeptide(L)'
;AFIPIYTKLSMKNRSENFTNSVFNFLLIILLPLTIIAEVFMGGFIFLISPGFASEPEKFKLATDLSRITFPFLLFVSLSSFFSAILNSRGKFAVAAAAPIVLNIFLIFSIFYAKSYDQSFVKSMSLAVFFAGLVQMLILIFYCRIYYIPKINLIIKFTDQIKQFFTKLLPSIFSSGVMQINILVGTIIASFESSAVSYLYYADRIYQLPLAISGIAIGTVVLPVLSKSIISD
;
A
#
# COMPACT_ATOMS: atom_id res chain seq x y z
N ALA A 1 -10.48 -10.26 2.05
CA ALA A 1 -10.63 -11.16 3.21
C ALA A 1 -11.24 -10.48 4.44
N PHE A 2 -10.76 -9.28 4.83
CA PHE A 2 -11.17 -8.59 6.07
C PHE A 2 -12.63 -8.12 6.09
N ILE A 3 -13.07 -7.33 5.09
CA ILE A 3 -14.39 -6.67 5.07
C ILE A 3 -15.56 -7.64 5.31
N PRO A 4 -15.70 -8.79 4.61
CA PRO A 4 -16.85 -9.68 4.80
C PRO A 4 -16.93 -10.25 6.22
N ILE A 5 -15.79 -10.59 6.83
CA ILE A 5 -15.74 -11.13 8.20
C ILE A 5 -16.08 -10.03 9.21
N TYR A 6 -15.48 -8.86 9.05
CA TYR A 6 -15.72 -7.70 9.90
C TYR A 6 -17.22 -7.29 9.88
N THR A 7 -17.81 -7.16 8.69
CA THR A 7 -19.24 -6.77 8.54
C THR A 7 -20.15 -7.76 9.25
N LYS A 8 -19.93 -9.09 9.04
CA LYS A 8 -20.71 -10.13 9.72
C LYS A 8 -20.60 -10.08 11.24
N LEU A 9 -19.39 -9.83 11.77
CA LEU A 9 -19.14 -9.73 13.21
C LEU A 9 -19.67 -8.41 13.80
N SER A 10 -19.60 -7.33 13.05
CA SER A 10 -20.07 -6.01 13.45
C SER A 10 -21.58 -5.98 13.65
N MET A 11 -22.35 -6.67 12.81
CA MET A 11 -23.81 -6.83 12.99
C MET A 11 -24.17 -7.56 14.30
N LYS A 12 -23.24 -8.33 14.86
CA LYS A 12 -23.42 -9.08 16.12
C LYS A 12 -22.75 -8.40 17.33
N ASN A 13 -22.22 -7.17 17.18
CA ASN A 13 -21.42 -6.47 18.18
C ASN A 13 -20.21 -7.27 18.70
N ARG A 14 -19.60 -8.12 17.88
CA ARG A 14 -18.46 -9.01 18.23
C ARG A 14 -17.21 -8.75 17.38
N SER A 15 -17.14 -7.60 16.69
CA SER A 15 -16.04 -7.29 15.76
C SER A 15 -14.77 -6.86 16.46
N GLU A 16 -14.82 -6.38 17.71
CA GLU A 16 -13.68 -5.74 18.38
C GLU A 16 -12.46 -6.68 18.51
N ASN A 17 -12.68 -7.88 19.04
CA ASN A 17 -11.57 -8.85 19.23
C ASN A 17 -10.94 -9.27 17.90
N PHE A 18 -11.75 -9.49 16.87
CA PHE A 18 -11.27 -9.82 15.53
C PHE A 18 -10.46 -8.67 14.94
N THR A 19 -10.98 -7.45 15.03
CA THR A 19 -10.35 -6.24 14.51
C THR A 19 -9.02 -5.95 15.21
N ASN A 20 -8.96 -6.09 16.54
CA ASN A 20 -7.74 -5.97 17.31
C ASN A 20 -6.71 -7.04 16.95
N SER A 21 -7.14 -8.29 16.76
CA SER A 21 -6.22 -9.37 16.38
C SER A 21 -5.61 -9.13 14.99
N VAL A 22 -6.40 -8.66 14.01
CA VAL A 22 -5.89 -8.32 12.67
C VAL A 22 -4.97 -7.10 12.74
N PHE A 23 -5.32 -6.07 13.49
CA PHE A 23 -4.48 -4.88 13.68
C PHE A 23 -3.11 -5.24 14.29
N ASN A 24 -3.12 -5.99 15.39
CA ASN A 24 -1.89 -6.41 16.06
C ASN A 24 -1.04 -7.34 15.18
N PHE A 25 -1.67 -8.23 14.40
CA PHE A 25 -0.98 -9.05 13.41
C PHE A 25 -0.26 -8.19 12.35
N LEU A 26 -0.93 -7.16 11.82
CA LEU A 26 -0.31 -6.20 10.90
C LEU A 26 0.89 -5.50 11.55
N LEU A 27 0.76 -5.04 12.79
CA LEU A 27 1.87 -4.39 13.50
C LEU A 27 3.05 -5.33 13.73
N ILE A 28 2.79 -6.59 14.18
CA ILE A 28 3.82 -7.59 14.44
C ILE A 28 4.60 -7.95 13.17
N ILE A 29 3.99 -7.86 12.00
CA ILE A 29 4.69 -8.11 10.72
C ILE A 29 5.35 -6.85 10.19
N LEU A 30 4.61 -5.74 10.13
CA LEU A 30 5.07 -4.53 9.43
C LEU A 30 6.17 -3.80 10.20
N LEU A 31 6.12 -3.75 11.55
CA LEU A 31 7.16 -3.08 12.32
C LEU A 31 8.53 -3.76 12.20
N PRO A 32 8.67 -5.08 12.44
CA PRO A 32 9.95 -5.75 12.21
C PRO A 32 10.40 -5.69 10.76
N LEU A 33 9.47 -5.83 9.79
CA LEU A 33 9.80 -5.72 8.36
C LEU A 33 10.38 -4.34 8.05
N THR A 34 9.77 -3.27 8.58
CA THR A 34 10.27 -1.90 8.38
C THR A 34 11.65 -1.72 9.02
N ILE A 35 11.85 -2.19 10.26
CA ILE A 35 13.12 -2.10 10.95
C ILE A 35 14.22 -2.88 10.21
N ILE A 36 13.93 -4.11 9.79
CA ILE A 36 14.87 -4.94 9.03
C ILE A 36 15.24 -4.26 7.70
N ALA A 37 14.24 -3.73 7.00
CA ALA A 37 14.49 -3.03 5.75
C ALA A 37 15.34 -1.77 5.95
N GLU A 38 15.10 -0.96 7.00
CA GLU A 38 15.90 0.21 7.32
C GLU A 38 17.37 -0.14 7.60
N VAL A 39 17.61 -1.21 8.37
CA VAL A 39 18.97 -1.68 8.69
C VAL A 39 19.66 -2.23 7.45
N PHE A 40 18.97 -3.03 6.65
CA PHE A 40 19.52 -3.72 5.50
C PHE A 40 19.14 -3.09 4.15
N MET A 41 18.82 -1.78 4.11
CA MET A 41 18.31 -1.12 2.90
C MET A 41 19.25 -1.27 1.70
N GLY A 42 20.56 -1.20 1.90
CA GLY A 42 21.55 -1.43 0.83
C GLY A 42 21.41 -2.84 0.21
N GLY A 43 21.18 -3.85 1.04
CA GLY A 43 20.91 -5.22 0.57
C GLY A 43 19.60 -5.32 -0.22
N PHE A 44 18.56 -4.66 0.23
CA PHE A 44 17.28 -4.60 -0.51
C PHE A 44 17.43 -3.92 -1.86
N ILE A 45 18.16 -2.79 -1.93
CA ILE A 45 18.43 -2.09 -3.21
C ILE A 45 19.27 -2.98 -4.13
N PHE A 46 20.27 -3.68 -3.60
CA PHE A 46 21.07 -4.62 -4.38
C PHE A 46 20.21 -5.76 -4.95
N LEU A 47 19.25 -6.29 -4.20
CA LEU A 47 18.34 -7.34 -4.70
C LEU A 47 17.37 -6.85 -5.78
N ILE A 48 16.88 -5.60 -5.65
CA ILE A 48 15.86 -5.04 -6.57
C ILE A 48 16.51 -4.41 -7.81
N SER A 49 17.70 -3.84 -7.66
CA SER A 49 18.41 -3.09 -8.71
C SER A 49 19.91 -3.34 -8.64
N PRO A 50 20.35 -4.59 -8.90
CA PRO A 50 21.77 -4.96 -8.78
C PRO A 50 22.68 -4.18 -9.72
N GLY A 51 22.19 -3.74 -10.88
CA GLY A 51 22.93 -2.91 -11.82
C GLY A 51 23.39 -1.56 -11.26
N PHE A 52 22.69 -1.03 -10.23
CA PHE A 52 23.13 0.22 -9.58
C PHE A 52 24.44 0.06 -8.79
N ALA A 53 24.84 -1.16 -8.45
CA ALA A 53 26.09 -1.40 -7.74
C ALA A 53 27.34 -1.02 -8.56
N SER A 54 27.23 -0.95 -9.89
CA SER A 54 28.31 -0.45 -10.78
C SER A 54 28.52 1.06 -10.69
N GLU A 55 27.54 1.81 -10.15
CA GLU A 55 27.54 3.26 -9.97
C GLU A 55 27.40 3.62 -8.48
N PRO A 56 28.51 3.72 -7.70
CA PRO A 56 28.45 3.87 -6.24
C PRO A 56 27.63 5.07 -5.75
N GLU A 57 27.67 6.19 -6.43
CA GLU A 57 26.90 7.39 -6.09
C GLU A 57 25.38 7.17 -6.26
N LYS A 58 25.00 6.54 -7.37
CA LYS A 58 23.61 6.20 -7.67
C LYS A 58 23.07 5.17 -6.68
N PHE A 59 23.85 4.14 -6.36
CA PHE A 59 23.51 3.13 -5.38
C PHE A 59 23.31 3.74 -3.99
N LYS A 60 24.23 4.61 -3.55
CA LYS A 60 24.11 5.33 -2.29
C LYS A 60 22.89 6.23 -2.26
N LEU A 61 22.65 7.02 -3.31
CA LEU A 61 21.49 7.88 -3.42
C LEU A 61 20.18 7.07 -3.35
N ALA A 62 20.07 5.98 -4.11
CA ALA A 62 18.91 5.10 -4.07
C ALA A 62 18.67 4.52 -2.67
N THR A 63 19.73 4.09 -1.97
CA THR A 63 19.65 3.56 -0.62
C THR A 63 19.17 4.61 0.37
N ASP A 64 19.74 5.82 0.35
CA ASP A 64 19.41 6.90 1.28
C ASP A 64 17.96 7.39 1.07
N LEU A 65 17.53 7.55 -0.18
CA LEU A 65 16.15 7.96 -0.49
C LEU A 65 15.13 6.86 -0.14
N SER A 66 15.50 5.59 -0.35
CA SER A 66 14.64 4.46 0.00
C SER A 66 14.45 4.35 1.51
N ARG A 67 15.45 4.62 2.32
CA ARG A 67 15.31 4.71 3.78
C ARG A 67 14.29 5.77 4.19
N ILE A 68 14.29 6.93 3.56
CA ILE A 68 13.30 7.98 3.87
C ILE A 68 11.88 7.54 3.48
N THR A 69 11.73 6.84 2.36
CA THR A 69 10.40 6.50 1.81
C THR A 69 9.86 5.18 2.34
N PHE A 70 10.69 4.23 2.77
CA PHE A 70 10.23 2.88 3.12
C PHE A 70 9.21 2.83 4.27
N PRO A 71 9.28 3.68 5.33
CA PRO A 71 8.25 3.73 6.37
C PRO A 71 6.84 4.03 5.85
N PHE A 72 6.72 4.62 4.65
CA PHE A 72 5.44 4.80 3.98
C PHE A 72 4.67 3.49 3.82
N LEU A 73 5.38 2.35 3.63
CA LEU A 73 4.76 1.04 3.53
C LEU A 73 3.97 0.69 4.81
N LEU A 74 4.53 0.97 5.98
CA LEU A 74 3.85 0.79 7.26
C LEU A 74 2.59 1.68 7.32
N PHE A 75 2.72 2.97 7.01
CA PHE A 75 1.63 3.92 7.09
C PHE A 75 0.50 3.60 6.11
N VAL A 76 0.81 3.28 4.84
CA VAL A 76 -0.21 2.95 3.85
C VAL A 76 -0.92 1.62 4.13
N SER A 77 -0.21 0.65 4.69
CA SER A 77 -0.79 -0.63 5.09
C SER A 77 -1.79 -0.47 6.23
N LEU A 78 -1.43 0.31 7.26
CA LEU A 78 -2.35 0.66 8.35
C LEU A 78 -3.51 1.54 7.85
N SER A 79 -3.25 2.48 6.95
CA SER A 79 -4.28 3.27 6.29
C SER A 79 -5.30 2.40 5.56
N SER A 80 -4.84 1.38 4.85
CA SER A 80 -5.71 0.41 4.15
C SER A 80 -6.58 -0.38 5.13
N PHE A 81 -6.06 -0.74 6.29
CA PHE A 81 -6.82 -1.39 7.36
C PHE A 81 -7.94 -0.47 7.90
N PHE A 82 -7.65 0.78 8.24
CA PHE A 82 -8.66 1.74 8.70
C PHE A 82 -9.67 2.09 7.61
N SER A 83 -9.21 2.20 6.34
CA SER A 83 -10.10 2.39 5.19
C SER A 83 -11.08 1.22 5.02
N ALA A 84 -10.65 -0.02 5.26
CA ALA A 84 -11.53 -1.18 5.19
C ALA A 84 -12.64 -1.13 6.26
N ILE A 85 -12.34 -0.64 7.47
CA ILE A 85 -13.35 -0.42 8.52
C ILE A 85 -14.33 0.67 8.09
N LEU A 86 -13.86 1.83 7.62
CA LEU A 86 -14.70 2.93 7.16
C LEU A 86 -15.59 2.52 5.99
N ASN A 87 -15.04 1.81 5.00
CA ASN A 87 -15.79 1.29 3.85
C ASN A 87 -16.89 0.33 4.28
N SER A 88 -16.63 -0.55 5.25
CA SER A 88 -17.65 -1.46 5.79
C SER A 88 -18.79 -0.75 6.55
N ARG A 89 -18.56 0.51 6.93
CA ARG A 89 -19.54 1.41 7.55
C ARG A 89 -20.18 2.40 6.56
N GLY A 90 -19.95 2.23 5.25
CA GLY A 90 -20.47 3.12 4.21
C GLY A 90 -19.78 4.49 4.12
N LYS A 91 -18.63 4.68 4.80
CA LYS A 91 -17.87 5.93 4.80
C LYS A 91 -16.78 5.90 3.71
N PHE A 92 -17.19 5.74 2.46
CA PHE A 92 -16.30 5.59 1.31
C PHE A 92 -15.49 6.84 0.99
N ALA A 93 -16.07 8.03 1.16
CA ALA A 93 -15.45 9.30 0.75
C ALA A 93 -14.10 9.54 1.45
N VAL A 94 -14.01 9.29 2.76
CA VAL A 94 -12.77 9.50 3.52
C VAL A 94 -11.68 8.52 3.07
N ALA A 95 -12.05 7.25 2.89
CA ALA A 95 -11.13 6.23 2.41
C ALA A 95 -10.62 6.52 0.99
N ALA A 96 -11.51 6.98 0.09
CA ALA A 96 -11.16 7.34 -1.28
C ALA A 96 -10.34 8.64 -1.38
N ALA A 97 -10.52 9.58 -0.43
CA ALA A 97 -9.77 10.83 -0.39
C ALA A 97 -8.33 10.68 0.14
N ALA A 98 -8.03 9.59 0.85
CA ALA A 98 -6.73 9.41 1.46
C ALA A 98 -5.54 9.55 0.48
N PRO A 99 -5.54 8.98 -0.75
CA PRO A 99 -4.45 9.16 -1.71
C PRO A 99 -4.25 10.61 -2.19
N ILE A 100 -5.26 11.48 -2.06
CA ILE A 100 -5.15 12.91 -2.42
C ILE A 100 -4.09 13.59 -1.56
N VAL A 101 -3.95 13.18 -0.30
CA VAL A 101 -2.95 13.69 0.62
C VAL A 101 -1.54 13.53 0.05
N LEU A 102 -1.22 12.36 -0.51
CA LEU A 102 0.08 12.12 -1.13
C LEU A 102 0.34 13.12 -2.28
N ASN A 103 -0.63 13.32 -3.16
CA ASN A 103 -0.48 14.24 -4.28
C ASN A 103 -0.28 15.69 -3.81
N ILE A 104 -0.99 16.13 -2.78
CA ILE A 104 -0.83 17.47 -2.18
C ILE A 104 0.59 17.64 -1.64
N PHE A 105 1.10 16.66 -0.89
CA PHE A 105 2.46 16.72 -0.35
C PHE A 105 3.53 16.73 -1.44
N LEU A 106 3.36 15.93 -2.50
CA LEU A 106 4.28 15.90 -3.64
C LEU A 106 4.30 17.25 -4.37
N ILE A 107 3.14 17.85 -4.66
CA ILE A 107 3.04 19.16 -5.28
C ILE A 107 3.71 20.22 -4.38
N PHE A 108 3.39 20.23 -3.08
CA PHE A 108 4.00 21.15 -2.14
C PHE A 108 5.51 21.02 -2.08
N SER A 109 6.05 19.78 -2.11
CA SER A 109 7.48 19.52 -2.04
C SER A 109 8.25 20.09 -3.25
N ILE A 110 7.63 20.11 -4.44
CA ILE A 110 8.22 20.70 -5.65
C ILE A 110 8.37 22.22 -5.47
N PHE A 111 7.33 22.90 -5.00
CA PHE A 111 7.39 24.33 -4.73
C PHE A 111 8.40 24.67 -3.62
N TYR A 112 8.42 23.86 -2.56
CA TYR A 112 9.38 24.02 -1.46
C TYR A 112 10.81 23.88 -1.94
N ALA A 113 11.13 22.81 -2.69
CA ALA A 113 12.47 22.57 -3.21
C ALA A 113 12.95 23.72 -4.12
N LYS A 114 12.05 24.24 -4.98
CA LYS A 114 12.34 25.38 -5.86
C LYS A 114 12.60 26.67 -5.07
N SER A 115 11.82 26.93 -4.01
CA SER A 115 11.89 28.18 -3.25
C SER A 115 13.12 28.26 -2.33
N TYR A 116 13.62 27.11 -1.87
CA TYR A 116 14.72 27.04 -0.89
C TYR A 116 16.00 26.40 -1.46
N ASP A 117 16.09 26.25 -2.78
CA ASP A 117 17.25 25.64 -3.49
C ASP A 117 17.65 24.26 -2.91
N GLN A 118 16.63 23.47 -2.56
CA GLN A 118 16.81 22.15 -2.00
C GLN A 118 16.77 21.06 -3.08
N SER A 119 17.38 19.92 -2.80
CA SER A 119 17.30 18.75 -3.68
C SER A 119 15.85 18.31 -3.86
N PHE A 120 15.33 18.38 -5.10
CA PHE A 120 13.99 17.93 -5.46
C PHE A 120 13.73 16.49 -5.01
N VAL A 121 14.68 15.59 -5.25
CA VAL A 121 14.51 14.16 -4.97
C VAL A 121 14.39 13.91 -3.47
N LYS A 122 15.21 14.57 -2.65
CA LYS A 122 15.16 14.46 -1.20
C LYS A 122 13.86 15.07 -0.65
N SER A 123 13.45 16.23 -1.15
CA SER A 123 12.20 16.89 -0.75
C SER A 123 10.98 16.02 -1.09
N MET A 124 10.95 15.39 -2.25
CA MET A 124 9.89 14.46 -2.64
C MET A 124 9.88 13.20 -1.77
N SER A 125 11.03 12.65 -1.42
CA SER A 125 11.11 11.48 -0.52
C SER A 125 10.56 11.79 0.87
N LEU A 126 10.88 12.96 1.42
CA LEU A 126 10.31 13.44 2.68
C LEU A 126 8.79 13.67 2.57
N ALA A 127 8.33 14.20 1.44
CA ALA A 127 6.91 14.39 1.18
C ALA A 127 6.15 13.07 1.20
N VAL A 128 6.70 12.00 0.61
CA VAL A 128 6.10 10.65 0.67
C VAL A 128 5.98 10.15 2.11
N PHE A 129 7.04 10.29 2.90
CA PHE A 129 7.04 9.91 4.31
C PHE A 129 5.93 10.64 5.10
N PHE A 130 5.92 11.98 5.04
CA PHE A 130 4.94 12.79 5.77
C PHE A 130 3.52 12.60 5.25
N ALA A 131 3.34 12.44 3.96
CA ALA A 131 2.03 12.16 3.37
C ALA A 131 1.45 10.84 3.91
N GLY A 132 2.25 9.78 3.97
CA GLY A 132 1.82 8.50 4.53
C GLY A 132 1.41 8.62 5.99
N LEU A 133 2.22 9.32 6.79
CA LEU A 133 1.92 9.57 8.20
C LEU A 133 0.60 10.35 8.37
N VAL A 134 0.45 11.46 7.66
CA VAL A 134 -0.76 12.30 7.72
C VAL A 134 -1.99 11.54 7.23
N GLN A 135 -1.88 10.81 6.13
CA GLN A 135 -2.95 9.95 5.62
C GLN A 135 -3.42 8.93 6.67
N MET A 136 -2.48 8.25 7.31
CA MET A 136 -2.79 7.30 8.38
C MET A 136 -3.50 7.98 9.56
N LEU A 137 -3.00 9.14 10.02
CA LEU A 137 -3.59 9.89 11.13
C LEU A 137 -5.01 10.38 10.82
N ILE A 138 -5.27 10.86 9.61
CA ILE A 138 -6.61 11.24 9.16
C ILE A 138 -7.56 10.03 9.25
N LEU A 139 -7.17 8.87 8.75
CA LEU A 139 -8.01 7.68 8.77
C LEU A 139 -8.24 7.15 10.18
N ILE A 140 -7.23 7.19 11.06
CA ILE A 140 -7.40 6.88 12.49
C ILE A 140 -8.40 7.84 13.13
N PHE A 141 -8.29 9.14 12.87
CA PHE A 141 -9.19 10.15 13.42
C PHE A 141 -10.65 9.90 13.05
N TYR A 142 -10.93 9.61 11.78
CA TYR A 142 -12.30 9.28 11.35
C TYR A 142 -12.77 7.90 11.81
N CYS A 143 -11.85 6.94 11.93
CA CYS A 143 -12.17 5.59 12.35
C CYS A 143 -12.44 5.46 13.85
N ARG A 144 -11.94 6.37 14.69
CA ARG A 144 -12.04 6.31 16.16
C ARG A 144 -13.47 6.15 16.70
N ILE A 145 -14.47 6.62 15.95
CA ILE A 145 -15.90 6.49 16.32
C ILE A 145 -16.34 5.01 16.27
N TYR A 146 -15.72 4.20 15.42
CA TYR A 146 -16.08 2.81 15.18
C TYR A 146 -15.12 1.82 15.81
N TYR A 147 -13.86 2.22 15.95
CA TYR A 147 -12.78 1.37 16.43
C TYR A 147 -11.60 2.20 16.93
N ILE A 148 -11.16 1.89 18.15
CA ILE A 148 -9.94 2.42 18.75
C ILE A 148 -8.95 1.25 18.86
N PRO A 149 -7.76 1.36 18.24
CA PRO A 149 -6.76 0.30 18.29
C PRO A 149 -6.31 0.02 19.71
N LYS A 150 -6.29 -1.26 20.10
CA LYS A 150 -5.69 -1.73 21.36
C LYS A 150 -4.46 -2.55 21.01
N ILE A 151 -3.29 -2.03 21.39
CA ILE A 151 -2.02 -2.73 21.13
C ILE A 151 -1.89 -3.87 22.14
N ASN A 152 -1.91 -5.09 21.64
CA ASN A 152 -1.68 -6.29 22.41
C ASN A 152 -0.90 -7.30 21.55
N LEU A 153 0.33 -7.60 21.94
CA LEU A 153 1.20 -8.50 21.19
C LEU A 153 0.73 -9.98 21.21
N ILE A 154 -0.27 -10.31 22.04
CA ILE A 154 -0.82 -11.66 22.12
C ILE A 154 -1.99 -11.79 21.14
N ILE A 155 -1.76 -12.49 20.04
CA ILE A 155 -2.81 -12.80 19.05
C ILE A 155 -3.54 -14.06 19.50
N LYS A 156 -4.85 -13.96 19.77
CA LYS A 156 -5.69 -15.11 20.01
C LYS A 156 -6.14 -15.71 18.67
N PHE A 157 -5.73 -16.91 18.36
CA PHE A 157 -6.15 -17.66 17.18
C PHE A 157 -7.58 -18.16 17.36
N THR A 158 -8.55 -17.37 16.94
CA THR A 158 -9.97 -17.73 16.88
C THR A 158 -10.32 -18.30 15.50
N ASP A 159 -11.48 -18.97 15.37
CA ASP A 159 -11.96 -19.49 14.07
C ASP A 159 -12.08 -18.37 13.02
N GLN A 160 -12.42 -17.15 13.43
CA GLN A 160 -12.49 -16.00 12.55
C GLN A 160 -11.11 -15.58 12.01
N ILE A 161 -10.09 -15.65 12.84
CA ILE A 161 -8.70 -15.39 12.42
C ILE A 161 -8.22 -16.48 11.48
N LYS A 162 -8.51 -17.76 11.78
CA LYS A 162 -8.21 -18.87 10.87
C LYS A 162 -8.88 -18.67 9.51
N GLN A 163 -10.17 -18.34 9.49
CA GLN A 163 -10.91 -18.03 8.26
C GLN A 163 -10.32 -16.84 7.50
N PHE A 164 -9.86 -15.80 8.21
CA PHE A 164 -9.20 -14.65 7.61
C PHE A 164 -7.93 -15.08 6.88
N PHE A 165 -7.04 -15.87 7.51
CA PHE A 165 -5.81 -16.34 6.89
C PHE A 165 -6.05 -17.25 5.71
N THR A 166 -7.02 -18.17 5.81
CA THR A 166 -7.40 -19.06 4.70
C THR A 166 -7.81 -18.30 3.44
N LYS A 167 -8.44 -17.13 3.60
CA LYS A 167 -8.81 -16.26 2.47
C LYS A 167 -7.69 -15.30 2.06
N LEU A 168 -6.82 -14.92 2.98
CA LEU A 168 -5.73 -13.98 2.74
C LEU A 168 -4.62 -14.62 1.89
N LEU A 169 -4.20 -15.84 2.24
CA LEU A 169 -3.09 -16.53 1.56
C LEU A 169 -3.28 -16.65 0.03
N PRO A 170 -4.41 -17.15 -0.49
CA PRO A 170 -4.62 -17.21 -1.93
C PRO A 170 -4.62 -15.82 -2.60
N SER A 171 -5.11 -14.78 -1.89
CA SER A 171 -5.10 -13.40 -2.41
C SER A 171 -3.67 -12.85 -2.50
N ILE A 172 -2.79 -13.18 -1.56
CA ILE A 172 -1.37 -12.79 -1.60
C ILE A 172 -0.68 -13.44 -2.81
N PHE A 173 -0.89 -14.74 -3.02
CA PHE A 173 -0.30 -15.43 -4.17
C PHE A 173 -0.80 -14.85 -5.50
N SER A 174 -2.09 -14.64 -5.65
CA SER A 174 -2.67 -14.05 -6.86
C SER A 174 -2.13 -12.65 -7.17
N SER A 175 -1.98 -11.80 -6.15
CA SER A 175 -1.42 -10.44 -6.34
C SER A 175 0.10 -10.48 -6.51
N GLY A 176 0.78 -11.45 -5.92
CA GLY A 176 2.23 -11.57 -5.91
C GLY A 176 2.82 -11.85 -7.29
N VAL A 177 2.12 -12.60 -8.14
CA VAL A 177 2.59 -12.93 -9.50
C VAL A 177 2.86 -11.66 -10.32
N MET A 178 1.97 -10.68 -10.28
CA MET A 178 2.18 -9.39 -10.97
C MET A 178 3.40 -8.64 -10.40
N GLN A 179 3.60 -8.69 -9.10
CA GLN A 179 4.72 -8.01 -8.45
C GLN A 179 6.07 -8.66 -8.79
N ILE A 180 6.10 -9.99 -8.92
CA ILE A 180 7.31 -10.72 -9.36
C ILE A 180 7.70 -10.29 -10.79
N ASN A 181 6.73 -10.15 -11.70
CA ASN A 181 6.99 -9.69 -13.05
C ASN A 181 7.61 -8.27 -13.08
N ILE A 182 7.05 -7.34 -12.29
CA ILE A 182 7.59 -5.98 -12.15
C ILE A 182 8.99 -6.02 -11.55
N LEU A 183 9.22 -6.85 -10.54
CA LEU A 183 10.52 -7.00 -9.90
C LEU A 183 11.58 -7.50 -10.89
N VAL A 184 11.30 -8.56 -11.64
CA VAL A 184 12.21 -9.10 -12.67
C VAL A 184 12.51 -8.05 -13.73
N GLY A 185 11.49 -7.34 -14.22
CA GLY A 185 11.67 -6.22 -15.16
C GLY A 185 12.59 -5.12 -14.61
N THR A 186 12.41 -4.76 -13.34
CA THR A 186 13.24 -3.74 -12.67
C THR A 186 14.69 -4.22 -12.49
N ILE A 187 14.89 -5.49 -12.13
CA ILE A 187 16.25 -6.08 -12.03
C ILE A 187 16.97 -5.98 -13.36
N ILE A 188 16.33 -6.41 -14.45
CA ILE A 188 16.92 -6.36 -15.81
C ILE A 188 17.19 -4.91 -16.22
N ALA A 189 16.22 -4.02 -16.04
CA ALA A 189 16.35 -2.61 -16.40
C ALA A 189 17.44 -1.88 -15.59
N SER A 190 17.79 -2.37 -14.39
CA SER A 190 18.79 -1.73 -13.54
C SER A 190 20.19 -1.71 -14.12
N PHE A 191 20.50 -2.60 -15.08
CA PHE A 191 21.81 -2.69 -15.74
C PHE A 191 22.00 -1.65 -16.86
N GLU A 192 20.91 -1.01 -17.31
CA GLU A 192 20.94 0.03 -18.33
C GLU A 192 20.67 1.41 -17.74
N SER A 193 21.35 2.42 -18.28
CA SER A 193 21.20 3.80 -17.83
C SER A 193 19.76 4.29 -18.09
N SER A 194 19.13 4.82 -17.05
CA SER A 194 17.77 5.38 -17.09
C SER A 194 16.64 4.39 -17.45
N ALA A 195 16.94 3.12 -17.74
CA ALA A 195 15.94 2.15 -18.20
C ALA A 195 14.86 1.86 -17.13
N VAL A 196 15.22 1.87 -15.83
CA VAL A 196 14.24 1.74 -14.74
C VAL A 196 13.19 2.86 -14.80
N SER A 197 13.63 4.09 -15.06
CA SER A 197 12.72 5.24 -15.21
C SER A 197 11.85 5.13 -16.45
N TYR A 198 12.42 4.73 -17.58
CA TYR A 198 11.68 4.52 -18.82
C TYR A 198 10.62 3.42 -18.67
N LEU A 199 10.99 2.31 -18.03
CA LEU A 199 10.06 1.22 -17.73
C LEU A 199 8.89 1.70 -16.87
N TYR A 200 9.18 2.48 -15.82
CA TYR A 200 8.16 3.04 -14.94
C TYR A 200 7.19 3.97 -15.68
N TYR A 201 7.69 4.88 -16.52
CA TYR A 201 6.84 5.80 -17.26
C TYR A 201 6.04 5.07 -18.35
N ALA A 202 6.63 4.11 -19.05
CA ALA A 202 5.93 3.29 -20.02
C ALA A 202 4.77 2.50 -19.39
N ASP A 203 5.01 1.92 -18.21
CA ASP A 203 3.97 1.21 -17.44
C ASP A 203 2.82 2.16 -17.04
N ARG A 204 3.13 3.39 -16.60
CA ARG A 204 2.10 4.40 -16.30
C ARG A 204 1.26 4.78 -17.49
N ILE A 205 1.87 4.99 -18.66
CA ILE A 205 1.15 5.29 -19.89
C ILE A 205 0.26 4.11 -20.30
N TYR A 206 0.78 2.88 -20.21
CA TYR A 206 0.03 1.67 -20.52
C TYR A 206 -1.17 1.45 -19.60
N GLN A 207 -1.04 1.77 -18.32
CA GLN A 207 -2.12 1.60 -17.34
C GLN A 207 -3.33 2.51 -17.61
N LEU A 208 -3.17 3.68 -18.25
CA LEU A 208 -4.28 4.60 -18.52
C LEU A 208 -5.37 3.99 -19.42
N PRO A 209 -5.08 3.48 -20.65
CA PRO A 209 -6.07 2.82 -21.46
C PRO A 209 -6.66 1.56 -20.80
N LEU A 210 -5.81 0.80 -20.10
CA LEU A 210 -6.24 -0.41 -19.41
C LEU A 210 -7.26 -0.12 -18.31
N ALA A 211 -7.01 0.93 -17.50
CA ALA A 211 -7.92 1.32 -16.43
C ALA A 211 -9.28 1.79 -17.01
N ILE A 212 -9.26 2.62 -18.05
CA ILE A 212 -10.49 3.11 -18.71
C ILE A 212 -11.28 1.94 -19.30
N SER A 213 -10.63 1.06 -20.06
CA SER A 213 -11.27 -0.11 -20.66
C SER A 213 -11.77 -1.10 -19.62
N GLY A 214 -10.97 -1.38 -18.57
CA GLY A 214 -11.33 -2.29 -17.50
C GLY A 214 -12.54 -1.82 -16.69
N ILE A 215 -12.62 -0.52 -16.37
CA ILE A 215 -13.77 0.06 -15.68
C ILE A 215 -15.01 0.00 -16.59
N ALA A 216 -14.90 0.37 -17.89
CA ALA A 216 -16.01 0.36 -18.82
C ALA A 216 -16.59 -1.06 -18.99
N ILE A 217 -15.73 -2.06 -19.20
CA ILE A 217 -16.13 -3.46 -19.33
C ILE A 217 -16.74 -3.98 -18.03
N GLY A 218 -16.09 -3.72 -16.89
CA GLY A 218 -16.57 -4.17 -15.57
C GLY A 218 -17.95 -3.60 -15.21
N THR A 219 -18.22 -2.34 -15.53
CA THR A 219 -19.50 -1.70 -15.23
C THR A 219 -20.66 -2.19 -16.11
N VAL A 220 -20.38 -2.59 -17.36
CA VAL A 220 -21.42 -3.04 -18.31
C VAL A 220 -21.60 -4.56 -18.27
N VAL A 221 -20.52 -5.31 -18.27
CA VAL A 221 -20.56 -6.78 -18.43
C VAL A 221 -21.00 -7.47 -17.13
N LEU A 222 -20.54 -7.02 -15.96
CA LEU A 222 -20.90 -7.63 -14.68
C LEU A 222 -22.42 -7.67 -14.40
N PRO A 223 -23.18 -6.58 -14.56
CA PRO A 223 -24.62 -6.62 -14.37
C PRO A 223 -25.36 -7.51 -15.40
N VAL A 224 -24.86 -7.54 -16.64
CA VAL A 224 -25.47 -8.38 -17.70
C VAL A 224 -25.24 -9.86 -17.39
N LEU A 225 -24.02 -10.27 -17.07
CA LEU A 225 -23.70 -11.65 -16.68
C LEU A 225 -24.46 -12.07 -15.39
N SER A 226 -24.55 -11.17 -14.41
CA SER A 226 -25.29 -11.47 -13.18
C SER A 226 -26.78 -11.72 -13.42
N LYS A 227 -27.39 -11.02 -14.37
CA LYS A 227 -28.81 -11.24 -14.75
C LYS A 227 -28.99 -12.55 -15.50
N SER A 228 -28.08 -12.89 -16.44
CA SER A 228 -28.19 -14.15 -17.19
C SER A 228 -28.05 -15.39 -16.30
N ILE A 229 -27.19 -15.36 -15.29
CA ILE A 229 -27.01 -16.48 -14.33
C ILE A 229 -28.23 -16.66 -13.43
N ILE A 230 -29.00 -15.61 -13.17
CA ILE A 230 -30.20 -15.69 -12.30
C ILE A 230 -31.44 -16.08 -13.12
N SER A 231 -31.42 -15.91 -14.45
CA SER A 231 -32.55 -16.23 -15.34
C SER A 231 -32.54 -17.68 -15.87
N ASP A 232 -31.47 -18.42 -15.66
CA ASP A 232 -31.36 -19.87 -15.85
C ASP A 232 -31.58 -20.62 -14.52
#